data_c322eea994b75acc2769c9d417bb6378
#
_entry.id   c322eea994b75acc2769c9d417bb6378
#
_cell.length_a   1.000
_cell.length_b   1.000
_cell.length_c   1.000
_cell.angle_alpha   90.00
_cell.angle_beta   90.00
_cell.angle_gamma   90.00
#
_symmetry.space_group_name_H-M   'P 1'
#
loop_
_entity.id
_entity.type
_entity.pdbx_description
1 polymer ?
#
loop_
_entity_poly.entity_id
_entity_poly.type
_entity_poly.pdbx_seq_one_letter_code
_entity_poly.pdbx_strand_id
1 'polypeptide(L)'
;MVTIKDSLEKVGLSNNEVKVYLFLVDYGQSKAGRIAKETGIQRSSAYAAINSLTYKGLISYARIGEVKFFQATPPERLMEFIKEKEDLIKDLIPELTQRHKAAKKEGQIGLFKGIRGVKSVFKDIAREGKNNYAFGSEGQFSEVMPEFALQFDRLKKENNIRTQLIIREGRTELDNKTTEYRYLRGIKESPAVTNIYGNKIAILIWTDEPEGIIIENEAAAKAYKSYFDFMWKNSEKI
;
A
#
# COMPACT_ATOMS: atom_id res chain seq x y z
N MET A 1 -10.26 -10.78 -16.62
CA MET A 1 -9.11 -10.12 -17.26
C MET A 1 -9.26 -8.62 -17.11
N VAL A 2 -8.20 -7.91 -16.73
CA VAL A 2 -8.21 -6.44 -16.73
C VAL A 2 -8.06 -5.97 -18.17
N THR A 3 -8.98 -5.14 -18.66
CA THR A 3 -8.90 -4.61 -20.03
C THR A 3 -7.91 -3.45 -20.12
N ILE A 4 -7.44 -3.13 -21.34
CA ILE A 4 -6.60 -1.92 -21.58
C ILE A 4 -7.33 -0.67 -21.07
N LYS A 5 -8.65 -0.59 -21.30
CA LYS A 5 -9.49 0.51 -20.83
C LYS A 5 -9.45 0.64 -19.30
N ASP A 6 -9.70 -0.46 -18.57
CA ASP A 6 -9.66 -0.46 -17.09
C ASP A 6 -8.30 -0.05 -16.55
N SER A 7 -7.22 -0.45 -17.24
CA SER A 7 -5.86 -0.08 -16.85
C SER A 7 -5.61 1.41 -17.02
N LEU A 8 -6.02 2.00 -18.14
CA LEU A 8 -5.87 3.44 -18.39
C LEU A 8 -6.72 4.29 -17.43
N GLU A 9 -7.93 3.82 -17.07
CA GLU A 9 -8.75 4.49 -16.04
C GLU A 9 -8.08 4.43 -14.66
N LYS A 10 -7.49 3.30 -14.28
CA LYS A 10 -6.76 3.14 -13.01
C LYS A 10 -5.53 4.04 -12.89
N VAL A 11 -4.86 4.36 -13.98
CA VAL A 11 -3.74 5.32 -13.97
C VAL A 11 -4.17 6.78 -14.05
N GLY A 12 -5.50 7.04 -14.06
CA GLY A 12 -6.07 8.38 -13.89
C GLY A 12 -6.50 9.08 -15.17
N LEU A 13 -6.81 8.34 -16.23
CA LEU A 13 -7.52 8.86 -17.37
C LEU A 13 -9.04 8.73 -17.12
N SER A 14 -9.81 9.75 -17.48
CA SER A 14 -11.27 9.66 -17.47
C SER A 14 -11.77 8.76 -18.62
N ASN A 15 -12.98 8.25 -18.52
CA ASN A 15 -13.59 7.41 -19.57
C ASN A 15 -13.54 8.06 -20.96
N ASN A 16 -13.80 9.35 -21.05
CA ASN A 16 -13.75 10.07 -22.34
C ASN A 16 -12.32 10.23 -22.84
N GLU A 17 -11.36 10.47 -21.96
CA GLU A 17 -9.93 10.50 -22.34
C GLU A 17 -9.46 9.15 -22.86
N VAL A 18 -9.84 8.06 -22.22
CA VAL A 18 -9.51 6.71 -22.67
C VAL A 18 -10.06 6.45 -24.06
N LYS A 19 -11.33 6.79 -24.32
CA LYS A 19 -11.94 6.63 -25.65
C LYS A 19 -11.20 7.43 -26.73
N VAL A 20 -10.88 8.69 -26.45
CA VAL A 20 -10.15 9.58 -27.38
C VAL A 20 -8.73 9.07 -27.61
N TYR A 21 -8.02 8.69 -26.56
CA TYR A 21 -6.65 8.20 -26.66
C TYR A 21 -6.57 6.91 -27.47
N LEU A 22 -7.39 5.91 -27.14
CA LEU A 22 -7.42 4.64 -27.87
C LEU A 22 -7.82 4.83 -29.34
N PHE A 23 -8.81 5.69 -29.62
CA PHE A 23 -9.15 6.02 -31.01
C PHE A 23 -7.95 6.57 -31.79
N LEU A 24 -7.15 7.45 -31.18
CA LEU A 24 -5.97 8.01 -31.85
C LEU A 24 -4.82 7.02 -31.96
N VAL A 25 -4.69 6.07 -31.02
CA VAL A 25 -3.74 4.96 -31.11
C VAL A 25 -4.11 4.03 -32.25
N ASP A 26 -5.39 3.66 -32.38
CA ASP A 26 -5.86 2.68 -33.35
C ASP A 26 -5.97 3.24 -34.76
N TYR A 27 -6.42 4.48 -34.91
CA TYR A 27 -6.76 5.08 -36.24
C TYR A 27 -5.82 6.22 -36.64
N GLY A 28 -4.85 6.57 -35.80
CA GLY A 28 -3.86 7.61 -36.11
C GLY A 28 -4.45 9.03 -36.11
N GLN A 29 -3.79 9.92 -36.82
CA GLN A 29 -4.07 11.35 -36.86
C GLN A 29 -5.51 11.67 -37.32
N SER A 30 -6.21 12.49 -36.53
CA SER A 30 -7.63 12.80 -36.80
C SER A 30 -8.04 14.21 -36.34
N LYS A 31 -9.08 14.76 -37.01
CA LYS A 31 -9.73 16.04 -36.60
C LYS A 31 -10.63 15.78 -35.38
N ALA A 32 -10.79 16.79 -34.51
CA ALA A 32 -11.64 16.69 -33.32
C ALA A 32 -13.08 16.26 -33.63
N GLY A 33 -13.67 16.76 -34.74
CA GLY A 33 -15.03 16.38 -35.13
C GLY A 33 -15.16 14.91 -35.50
N ARG A 34 -14.15 14.29 -36.16
CA ARG A 34 -14.13 12.86 -36.43
C ARG A 34 -13.95 12.05 -35.14
N ILE A 35 -13.05 12.47 -34.27
CA ILE A 35 -12.85 11.85 -32.94
C ILE A 35 -14.18 11.79 -32.20
N ALA A 36 -14.88 12.93 -32.06
CA ALA A 36 -16.16 12.98 -31.38
C ALA A 36 -17.20 12.04 -31.99
N LYS A 37 -17.32 12.01 -33.32
CA LYS A 37 -18.26 11.16 -34.04
C LYS A 37 -17.98 9.67 -33.82
N GLU A 38 -16.74 9.25 -34.05
CA GLU A 38 -16.35 7.83 -34.02
C GLU A 38 -16.32 7.26 -32.59
N THR A 39 -15.98 8.09 -31.59
CA THR A 39 -15.99 7.67 -30.19
C THR A 39 -17.36 7.74 -29.53
N GLY A 40 -18.37 8.31 -30.19
CA GLY A 40 -19.70 8.50 -29.64
C GLY A 40 -19.76 9.50 -28.47
N ILE A 41 -18.76 10.38 -28.35
CA ILE A 41 -18.68 11.38 -27.29
C ILE A 41 -19.30 12.69 -27.78
N GLN A 42 -20.09 13.35 -26.92
CA GLN A 42 -20.61 14.69 -27.21
C GLN A 42 -19.46 15.65 -27.55
N ARG A 43 -19.65 16.50 -28.56
CA ARG A 43 -18.59 17.34 -29.15
C ARG A 43 -17.81 18.18 -28.10
N SER A 44 -18.52 18.81 -27.17
CA SER A 44 -17.90 19.58 -26.08
C SER A 44 -17.02 18.71 -25.17
N SER A 45 -17.51 17.53 -24.81
CA SER A 45 -16.77 16.56 -23.98
C SER A 45 -15.55 15.99 -24.72
N ALA A 46 -15.63 15.77 -26.03
CA ALA A 46 -14.49 15.34 -26.85
C ALA A 46 -13.40 16.42 -26.89
N TYR A 47 -13.76 17.71 -27.06
CA TYR A 47 -12.79 18.81 -26.97
C TYR A 47 -12.15 18.91 -25.59
N ALA A 48 -12.93 18.75 -24.52
CA ALA A 48 -12.40 18.74 -23.15
C ALA A 48 -11.39 17.61 -22.94
N ALA A 49 -11.71 16.38 -23.41
CA ALA A 49 -10.81 15.23 -23.32
C ALA A 49 -9.54 15.44 -24.17
N ILE A 50 -9.67 15.98 -25.38
CA ILE A 50 -8.55 16.32 -26.27
C ILE A 50 -7.61 17.35 -25.58
N ASN A 51 -8.17 18.41 -25.03
CA ASN A 51 -7.37 19.44 -24.33
C ASN A 51 -6.66 18.86 -23.09
N SER A 52 -7.36 18.04 -22.31
CA SER A 52 -6.77 17.38 -21.14
C SER A 52 -5.66 16.41 -21.52
N LEU A 53 -5.86 15.57 -22.54
CA LEU A 53 -4.81 14.67 -23.02
C LEU A 53 -3.62 15.42 -23.61
N THR A 54 -3.85 16.54 -24.28
CA THR A 54 -2.77 17.42 -24.77
C THR A 54 -1.97 18.00 -23.59
N TYR A 55 -2.65 18.47 -22.56
CA TYR A 55 -2.02 18.97 -21.33
C TYR A 55 -1.19 17.88 -20.63
N LYS A 56 -1.70 16.64 -20.59
CA LYS A 56 -0.98 15.47 -20.07
C LYS A 56 0.17 15.00 -20.97
N GLY A 57 0.35 15.59 -22.16
CA GLY A 57 1.38 15.20 -23.14
C GLY A 57 1.13 13.84 -23.80
N LEU A 58 -0.07 13.27 -23.66
CA LEU A 58 -0.44 11.96 -24.20
C LEU A 58 -0.93 12.01 -25.66
N ILE A 59 -1.31 13.21 -26.09
CA ILE A 59 -1.57 13.50 -27.51
C ILE A 59 -0.88 14.80 -27.93
N SER A 60 -0.59 14.92 -29.20
CA SER A 60 -0.07 16.12 -29.84
C SER A 60 -0.97 16.54 -30.99
N TYR A 61 -0.72 17.71 -31.58
CA TYR A 61 -1.41 18.13 -32.78
C TYR A 61 -0.48 18.75 -33.80
N ALA A 62 -0.80 18.56 -35.06
CA ALA A 62 -0.24 19.29 -36.19
C ALA A 62 -1.31 20.22 -36.77
N ARG A 63 -0.90 21.36 -37.30
CA ARG A 63 -1.77 22.31 -38.00
C ARG A 63 -1.55 22.15 -39.51
N ILE A 64 -2.59 21.85 -40.24
CA ILE A 64 -2.58 21.77 -41.71
C ILE A 64 -3.60 22.79 -42.23
N GLY A 65 -3.13 23.94 -42.71
CA GLY A 65 -3.96 25.12 -42.98
C GLY A 65 -4.57 25.62 -41.67
N GLU A 66 -5.89 25.88 -41.67
CA GLU A 66 -6.66 26.34 -40.51
C GLU A 66 -7.12 25.20 -39.58
N VAL A 67 -6.78 23.94 -39.86
CA VAL A 67 -7.33 22.77 -39.19
C VAL A 67 -6.27 22.09 -38.33
N LYS A 68 -6.63 21.79 -37.06
CA LYS A 68 -5.82 20.97 -36.15
C LYS A 68 -6.12 19.49 -36.36
N PHE A 69 -5.08 18.71 -36.48
CA PHE A 69 -5.11 17.26 -36.51
C PHE A 69 -4.39 16.72 -35.28
N PHE A 70 -5.08 15.92 -34.48
CA PHE A 70 -4.58 15.35 -33.24
C PHE A 70 -4.07 13.93 -33.46
N GLN A 71 -3.02 13.53 -32.77
CA GLN A 71 -2.45 12.19 -32.82
C GLN A 71 -1.96 11.77 -31.45
N ALA A 72 -2.02 10.47 -31.14
CA ALA A 72 -1.43 9.94 -29.92
C ALA A 72 0.11 10.12 -29.97
N THR A 73 0.70 10.45 -28.83
CA THR A 73 2.16 10.37 -28.65
C THR A 73 2.56 8.89 -28.48
N PRO A 74 3.84 8.54 -28.58
CA PRO A 74 4.29 7.16 -28.33
C PRO A 74 3.78 6.65 -26.98
N PRO A 75 3.33 5.37 -26.86
CA PRO A 75 2.76 4.81 -25.64
C PRO A 75 3.68 4.90 -24.41
N GLU A 76 5.00 4.95 -24.64
CA GLU A 76 6.02 5.12 -23.60
C GLU A 76 5.81 6.42 -22.78
N ARG A 77 5.18 7.42 -23.39
CA ARG A 77 4.82 8.68 -22.71
C ARG A 77 3.87 8.49 -21.51
N LEU A 78 3.11 7.39 -21.48
CA LEU A 78 2.32 7.03 -20.30
C LEU A 78 3.19 6.79 -19.07
N MET A 79 4.38 6.19 -19.25
CA MET A 79 5.31 5.97 -18.14
C MET A 79 5.87 7.30 -17.60
N GLU A 80 6.20 8.23 -18.50
CA GLU A 80 6.66 9.56 -18.11
C GLU A 80 5.56 10.33 -17.37
N PHE A 81 4.33 10.29 -17.86
CA PHE A 81 3.16 10.89 -17.20
C PHE A 81 2.96 10.37 -15.77
N ILE A 82 3.16 9.06 -15.53
CA ILE A 82 3.06 8.48 -14.19
C ILE A 82 4.25 8.91 -13.32
N LYS A 83 5.45 8.95 -13.89
CA LYS A 83 6.66 9.37 -13.17
C LYS A 83 6.57 10.82 -12.72
N GLU A 84 6.09 11.73 -13.58
CA GLU A 84 5.84 13.13 -13.22
C GLU A 84 4.92 13.25 -12.00
N LYS A 85 3.85 12.44 -11.94
CA LYS A 85 2.94 12.39 -10.77
C LYS A 85 3.61 11.82 -9.53
N GLU A 86 4.42 10.77 -9.68
CA GLU A 86 5.18 10.18 -8.59
C GLU A 86 6.13 11.21 -7.96
N ASP A 87 6.84 11.97 -8.79
CA ASP A 87 7.79 12.97 -8.32
C ASP A 87 7.07 14.12 -7.61
N LEU A 88 5.94 14.62 -8.14
CA LEU A 88 5.10 15.59 -7.43
C LEU A 88 4.66 15.11 -6.05
N ILE A 89 4.26 13.84 -5.92
CA ILE A 89 3.86 13.27 -4.63
C ILE A 89 5.06 13.15 -3.70
N LYS A 90 6.24 12.75 -4.20
CA LYS A 90 7.48 12.68 -3.38
C LYS A 90 7.81 14.03 -2.76
N ASP A 91 7.67 15.10 -3.52
CA ASP A 91 7.95 16.46 -3.04
C ASP A 91 6.95 16.93 -1.99
N LEU A 92 5.69 16.48 -2.07
CA LEU A 92 4.63 16.83 -1.11
C LEU A 92 4.70 16.02 0.19
N ILE A 93 5.23 14.80 0.16
CA ILE A 93 5.25 13.88 1.31
C ILE A 93 5.89 14.49 2.57
N PRO A 94 7.05 15.21 2.51
CA PRO A 94 7.66 15.79 3.71
C PRO A 94 6.72 16.78 4.41
N GLU A 95 6.10 17.70 3.67
CA GLU A 95 5.18 18.69 4.22
C GLU A 95 3.92 18.04 4.80
N LEU A 96 3.30 17.11 4.07
CA LEU A 96 2.13 16.37 4.55
C LEU A 96 2.46 15.55 5.79
N THR A 97 3.66 14.97 5.86
CA THR A 97 4.14 14.24 7.04
C THR A 97 4.28 15.16 8.25
N GLN A 98 4.82 16.37 8.05
CA GLN A 98 4.95 17.36 9.12
C GLN A 98 3.58 17.81 9.63
N ARG A 99 2.65 18.13 8.73
CA ARG A 99 1.27 18.49 9.09
C ARG A 99 0.55 17.35 9.83
N HIS A 100 0.72 16.12 9.36
CA HIS A 100 0.15 14.95 10.02
C HIS A 100 0.69 14.75 11.43
N LYS A 101 2.01 14.90 11.62
CA LYS A 101 2.65 14.82 12.95
C LYS A 101 2.17 15.93 13.88
N ALA A 102 2.03 17.16 13.38
CA ALA A 102 1.55 18.30 14.16
C ALA A 102 0.08 18.16 14.60
N ALA A 103 -0.75 17.51 13.76
CA ALA A 103 -2.15 17.22 14.07
C ALA A 103 -2.34 16.02 15.00
N LYS A 104 -1.29 15.21 15.20
CA LYS A 104 -1.34 13.99 15.99
C LYS A 104 -1.26 14.32 17.48
N LYS A 105 -2.34 14.02 18.22
CA LYS A 105 -2.34 14.08 19.69
C LYS A 105 -1.62 12.84 20.24
N GLU A 106 -0.90 12.99 21.35
CA GLU A 106 -0.35 11.84 22.09
C GLU A 106 -1.47 10.86 22.48
N GLY A 107 -1.19 9.55 22.37
CA GLY A 107 -2.13 8.51 22.79
C GLY A 107 -3.20 8.16 21.75
N GLN A 108 -2.87 8.15 20.45
CA GLN A 108 -3.84 7.75 19.42
C GLN A 108 -4.06 6.24 19.37
N ILE A 109 -5.34 5.86 19.24
CA ILE A 109 -5.77 4.49 18.96
C ILE A 109 -6.31 4.46 17.54
N GLY A 110 -5.74 3.60 16.70
CA GLY A 110 -6.20 3.35 15.33
C GLY A 110 -6.82 1.98 15.21
N LEU A 111 -8.00 1.88 14.60
CA LEU A 111 -8.65 0.62 14.24
C LEU A 111 -8.51 0.40 12.73
N PHE A 112 -8.08 -0.79 12.33
CA PHE A 112 -7.81 -1.19 10.96
C PHE A 112 -8.61 -2.46 10.66
N LYS A 113 -9.56 -2.40 9.71
CA LYS A 113 -10.45 -3.51 9.39
C LYS A 113 -10.08 -4.22 8.10
N GLY A 114 -10.30 -5.53 8.08
CA GLY A 114 -10.07 -6.40 6.94
C GLY A 114 -8.60 -6.58 6.58
N ILE A 115 -8.35 -7.40 5.58
CA ILE A 115 -6.99 -7.74 5.09
C ILE A 115 -6.15 -6.48 4.74
N ARG A 116 -6.76 -5.46 4.12
CA ARG A 116 -6.05 -4.21 3.78
C ARG A 116 -5.64 -3.43 5.04
N GLY A 117 -6.51 -3.43 6.04
CA GLY A 117 -6.24 -2.81 7.33
C GLY A 117 -5.09 -3.50 8.06
N VAL A 118 -5.13 -4.83 8.16
CA VAL A 118 -4.05 -5.63 8.77
C VAL A 118 -2.72 -5.45 8.02
N LYS A 119 -2.72 -5.41 6.69
CA LYS A 119 -1.51 -5.06 5.91
C LYS A 119 -0.94 -3.70 6.29
N SER A 120 -1.80 -2.71 6.60
CA SER A 120 -1.35 -1.39 7.02
C SER A 120 -0.66 -1.41 8.38
N VAL A 121 -1.09 -2.29 9.31
CA VAL A 121 -0.43 -2.49 10.60
C VAL A 121 0.98 -3.05 10.41
N PHE A 122 1.16 -4.08 9.59
CA PHE A 122 2.50 -4.63 9.31
C PHE A 122 3.42 -3.62 8.60
N LYS A 123 2.86 -2.81 7.69
CA LYS A 123 3.61 -1.72 7.06
C LYS A 123 4.02 -0.65 8.07
N ASP A 124 3.19 -0.38 9.11
CA ASP A 124 3.55 0.53 10.18
C ASP A 124 4.72 -0.02 11.01
N ILE A 125 4.71 -1.33 11.36
CA ILE A 125 5.84 -2.00 12.01
C ILE A 125 7.12 -1.86 11.19
N ALA A 126 7.06 -2.11 9.89
CA ALA A 126 8.22 -2.00 9.01
C ALA A 126 8.73 -0.54 8.91
N ARG A 127 7.83 0.43 8.83
CA ARG A 127 8.15 1.86 8.73
C ARG A 127 8.76 2.41 10.00
N GLU A 128 8.33 1.92 11.18
CA GLU A 128 8.89 2.31 12.47
C GLU A 128 10.39 1.96 12.57
N GLY A 129 10.84 0.91 11.88
CA GLY A 129 12.26 0.54 11.80
C GLY A 129 12.86 0.12 13.15
N LYS A 130 12.04 -0.31 14.10
CA LYS A 130 12.45 -0.79 15.43
C LYS A 130 12.22 -2.29 15.55
N ASN A 131 12.96 -2.94 16.45
CA ASN A 131 12.74 -4.35 16.76
C ASN A 131 11.30 -4.59 17.20
N ASN A 132 10.75 -5.72 16.78
CA ASN A 132 9.40 -6.14 17.09
C ASN A 132 9.41 -7.29 18.11
N TYR A 133 8.61 -7.16 19.14
CA TYR A 133 8.43 -8.15 20.19
C TYR A 133 6.99 -8.65 20.13
N ALA A 134 6.80 -9.94 19.87
CA ALA A 134 5.45 -10.44 19.60
C ALA A 134 5.13 -11.71 20.39
N PHE A 135 3.85 -11.90 20.70
CA PHE A 135 3.34 -13.12 21.32
C PHE A 135 1.90 -13.40 20.91
N GLY A 136 1.47 -14.65 21.05
CA GLY A 136 0.11 -15.09 20.70
C GLY A 136 -0.08 -15.46 19.23
N SER A 137 1.00 -15.53 18.43
CA SER A 137 0.88 -15.89 17.02
C SER A 137 0.74 -17.39 16.81
N GLU A 138 -0.23 -17.80 16.00
CA GLU A 138 -0.47 -19.19 15.59
C GLU A 138 -0.12 -19.46 14.11
N GLY A 139 0.47 -18.47 13.40
CA GLY A 139 0.84 -18.63 11.99
C GLY A 139 -0.12 -17.96 11.00
N GLN A 140 -1.25 -17.47 11.50
CA GLN A 140 -2.34 -16.92 10.68
C GLN A 140 -1.86 -15.90 9.64
N PHE A 141 -0.86 -15.09 9.98
CA PHE A 141 -0.30 -14.10 9.06
C PHE A 141 0.24 -14.73 7.77
N SER A 142 1.01 -15.80 7.91
CA SER A 142 1.61 -16.51 6.76
C SER A 142 0.59 -17.35 6.00
N GLU A 143 -0.43 -17.86 6.68
CA GLU A 143 -1.51 -18.64 6.09
C GLU A 143 -2.47 -17.75 5.28
N VAL A 144 -2.89 -16.64 5.86
CA VAL A 144 -3.90 -15.73 5.27
C VAL A 144 -3.29 -14.82 4.20
N MET A 145 -2.00 -14.45 4.35
CA MET A 145 -1.33 -13.51 3.45
C MET A 145 0.09 -13.95 3.05
N PRO A 146 0.27 -15.13 2.43
CA PRO A 146 1.60 -15.70 2.17
C PRO A 146 2.52 -14.79 1.34
N GLU A 147 2.03 -14.20 0.27
CA GLU A 147 2.81 -13.29 -0.57
C GLU A 147 3.24 -12.03 0.19
N PHE A 148 2.35 -11.49 1.00
CA PHE A 148 2.65 -10.31 1.80
C PHE A 148 3.59 -10.63 2.96
N ALA A 149 3.53 -11.83 3.53
CA ALA A 149 4.47 -12.30 4.54
C ALA A 149 5.91 -12.30 4.00
N LEU A 150 6.11 -12.80 2.77
CA LEU A 150 7.42 -12.74 2.08
C LEU A 150 7.88 -11.29 1.83
N GLN A 151 6.96 -10.41 1.45
CA GLN A 151 7.26 -8.98 1.28
C GLN A 151 7.65 -8.34 2.61
N PHE A 152 6.93 -8.62 3.67
CA PHE A 152 7.21 -8.10 5.01
C PHE A 152 8.57 -8.55 5.54
N ASP A 153 8.96 -9.80 5.28
CA ASP A 153 10.29 -10.30 5.64
C ASP A 153 11.42 -9.59 4.88
N ARG A 154 11.20 -9.22 3.63
CA ARG A 154 12.15 -8.36 2.88
C ARG A 154 12.24 -6.98 3.52
N LEU A 155 11.11 -6.36 3.83
CA LEU A 155 11.07 -5.05 4.51
C LEU A 155 11.77 -5.08 5.87
N LYS A 156 11.62 -6.17 6.65
CA LYS A 156 12.36 -6.34 7.91
C LYS A 156 13.87 -6.38 7.68
N LYS A 157 14.33 -7.12 6.65
CA LYS A 157 15.77 -7.20 6.32
C LYS A 157 16.30 -5.83 5.89
N GLU A 158 15.62 -5.13 5.00
CA GLU A 158 15.98 -3.81 4.50
C GLU A 158 16.09 -2.77 5.62
N ASN A 159 15.19 -2.83 6.60
CA ASN A 159 15.15 -1.91 7.74
C ASN A 159 15.91 -2.45 8.99
N ASN A 160 16.64 -3.57 8.88
CA ASN A 160 17.37 -4.21 10.00
C ASN A 160 16.48 -4.51 11.22
N ILE A 161 15.22 -4.87 11.00
CA ILE A 161 14.27 -5.19 12.07
C ILE A 161 14.42 -6.66 12.46
N ARG A 162 14.67 -6.93 13.74
CA ARG A 162 14.61 -8.26 14.34
C ARG A 162 13.28 -8.43 15.07
N THR A 163 12.70 -9.62 14.94
CA THR A 163 11.51 -10.00 15.69
C THR A 163 11.88 -11.06 16.73
N GLN A 164 11.45 -10.85 17.97
CA GLN A 164 11.42 -11.88 19.00
C GLN A 164 9.97 -12.32 19.17
N LEU A 165 9.70 -13.62 18.95
CA LEU A 165 8.33 -14.14 18.92
C LEU A 165 8.17 -15.28 19.90
N ILE A 166 7.25 -15.11 20.86
CA ILE A 166 6.82 -16.17 21.77
C ILE A 166 5.63 -16.87 21.16
N ILE A 167 5.77 -18.18 20.98
CA ILE A 167 4.74 -19.08 20.47
C ILE A 167 4.36 -20.11 21.53
N ARG A 168 3.25 -20.80 21.37
CA ARG A 168 2.85 -21.89 22.24
C ARG A 168 3.66 -23.18 21.93
N GLU A 169 3.79 -24.04 22.89
CA GLU A 169 4.37 -25.37 22.70
C GLU A 169 3.59 -26.18 21.64
N GLY A 170 4.32 -26.93 20.82
CA GLY A 170 3.76 -27.77 19.76
C GLY A 170 3.41 -27.04 18.45
N ARG A 171 3.69 -25.73 18.37
CA ARG A 171 3.59 -25.03 17.09
C ARG A 171 4.88 -25.16 16.30
N THR A 172 4.76 -25.42 15.00
CA THR A 172 5.91 -25.48 14.07
C THR A 172 6.42 -24.06 13.78
N GLU A 173 7.72 -23.88 13.84
CA GLU A 173 8.37 -22.64 13.44
C GLU A 173 8.37 -22.48 11.92
N LEU A 174 8.34 -21.22 11.50
CA LEU A 174 8.70 -20.88 10.13
C LEU A 174 10.20 -20.55 10.07
N ASP A 175 10.92 -21.14 9.12
CA ASP A 175 12.33 -20.76 8.88
C ASP A 175 12.41 -19.30 8.44
N ASN A 176 12.71 -18.42 9.39
CA ASN A 176 12.80 -16.99 9.18
C ASN A 176 14.03 -16.41 9.88
N LYS A 177 15.04 -16.04 9.06
CA LYS A 177 16.32 -15.50 9.54
C LYS A 177 16.23 -14.18 10.32
N THR A 178 15.09 -13.49 10.29
CA THR A 178 14.87 -12.23 11.00
C THR A 178 14.07 -12.39 12.28
N THR A 179 13.64 -13.62 12.61
CA THR A 179 12.80 -13.90 13.77
C THR A 179 13.47 -14.95 14.67
N GLU A 180 13.62 -14.60 15.95
CA GLU A 180 14.01 -15.52 17.01
C GLU A 180 12.75 -16.03 17.69
N TYR A 181 12.61 -17.35 17.79
CA TYR A 181 11.44 -17.99 18.39
C TYR A 181 11.78 -18.56 19.77
N ARG A 182 10.82 -18.47 20.67
CA ARG A 182 10.79 -19.23 21.91
C ARG A 182 9.39 -19.71 22.19
N TYR A 183 9.24 -20.85 22.83
CA TYR A 183 7.93 -21.31 23.25
C TYR A 183 7.74 -21.17 24.76
N LEU A 184 6.52 -20.87 25.14
CA LEU A 184 6.11 -20.76 26.53
C LEU A 184 4.98 -21.77 26.80
N ARG A 185 5.20 -22.62 27.82
CA ARG A 185 4.22 -23.64 28.22
C ARG A 185 3.00 -22.99 28.86
N GLY A 186 1.84 -23.62 28.68
CA GLY A 186 0.60 -23.18 29.28
C GLY A 186 -0.12 -22.05 28.53
N ILE A 187 0.45 -21.50 27.47
CA ILE A 187 -0.27 -20.59 26.58
C ILE A 187 -1.25 -21.42 25.72
N LYS A 188 -2.50 -20.97 25.69
CA LYS A 188 -3.54 -21.56 24.81
C LYS A 188 -3.52 -20.90 23.44
N GLU A 189 -4.08 -21.58 22.47
CA GLU A 189 -4.34 -21.03 21.13
C GLU A 189 -5.17 -19.74 21.24
N SER A 190 -4.77 -18.74 20.45
CA SER A 190 -5.41 -17.43 20.48
C SER A 190 -5.54 -16.87 19.05
N PRO A 191 -6.68 -16.30 18.70
CA PRO A 191 -6.82 -15.54 17.46
C PRO A 191 -6.13 -14.18 17.52
N ALA A 192 -5.64 -13.76 18.68
CA ALA A 192 -5.06 -12.45 18.89
C ALA A 192 -3.54 -12.51 19.01
N VAL A 193 -2.85 -11.67 18.23
CA VAL A 193 -1.40 -11.50 18.24
C VAL A 193 -1.07 -10.10 18.69
N THR A 194 -0.24 -9.98 19.71
CA THR A 194 0.27 -8.68 20.16
C THR A 194 1.67 -8.44 19.65
N ASN A 195 1.92 -7.28 19.07
CA ASN A 195 3.21 -6.80 18.60
C ASN A 195 3.56 -5.52 19.36
N ILE A 196 4.80 -5.39 19.79
CA ILE A 196 5.32 -4.24 20.53
C ILE A 196 6.55 -3.72 19.77
N TYR A 197 6.51 -2.47 19.33
CA TYR A 197 7.58 -1.87 18.52
C TYR A 197 7.63 -0.35 18.73
N GLY A 198 8.82 0.21 18.92
CA GLY A 198 8.95 1.63 19.26
C GLY A 198 8.08 2.00 20.47
N ASN A 199 7.26 3.03 20.32
CA ASN A 199 6.30 3.50 21.33
C ASN A 199 4.87 2.99 21.06
N LYS A 200 4.73 1.87 20.36
CA LYS A 200 3.46 1.34 19.88
C LYS A 200 3.21 -0.09 20.31
N ILE A 201 1.94 -0.40 20.44
CA ILE A 201 1.41 -1.76 20.57
C ILE A 201 0.45 -1.98 19.41
N ALA A 202 0.61 -3.07 18.68
CA ALA A 202 -0.39 -3.51 17.71
C ALA A 202 -0.99 -4.85 18.14
N ILE A 203 -2.31 -4.91 18.22
CA ILE A 203 -3.07 -6.13 18.47
C ILE A 203 -3.76 -6.51 17.17
N LEU A 204 -3.44 -7.68 16.64
CA LEU A 204 -4.05 -8.25 15.45
C LEU A 204 -5.00 -9.34 15.87
N ILE A 205 -6.23 -9.33 15.39
CA ILE A 205 -7.28 -10.31 15.69
C ILE A 205 -7.62 -11.02 14.39
N TRP A 206 -7.37 -12.33 14.36
CA TRP A 206 -7.57 -13.19 13.20
C TRP A 206 -8.91 -13.91 13.30
N THR A 207 -9.92 -13.28 12.74
CA THR A 207 -11.28 -13.81 12.55
C THR A 207 -11.58 -13.85 11.05
N ASP A 208 -12.80 -14.20 10.65
CA ASP A 208 -13.25 -14.18 9.25
C ASP A 208 -13.04 -12.80 8.60
N GLU A 209 -13.26 -11.74 9.37
CA GLU A 209 -12.86 -10.36 9.00
C GLU A 209 -11.77 -9.90 9.97
N PRO A 210 -10.47 -10.05 9.61
CA PRO A 210 -9.39 -9.74 10.52
C PRO A 210 -9.30 -8.24 10.81
N GLU A 211 -8.93 -7.92 12.04
CA GLU A 211 -8.82 -6.55 12.53
C GLU A 211 -7.44 -6.30 13.14
N GLY A 212 -7.01 -5.03 13.11
CA GLY A 212 -5.81 -4.57 13.78
C GLY A 212 -6.07 -3.30 14.58
N ILE A 213 -5.54 -3.24 15.78
CA ILE A 213 -5.59 -2.06 16.65
C ILE A 213 -4.16 -1.60 16.88
N ILE A 214 -3.85 -0.34 16.59
CA ILE A 214 -2.58 0.28 16.98
C ILE A 214 -2.84 1.26 18.12
N ILE A 215 -2.12 1.10 19.20
CA ILE A 215 -2.07 2.02 20.35
C ILE A 215 -0.69 2.68 20.34
N GLU A 216 -0.64 3.97 20.06
CA GLU A 216 0.60 4.75 20.12
C GLU A 216 0.67 5.48 21.47
N ASN A 217 1.35 4.86 22.42
CA ASN A 217 1.53 5.40 23.77
C ASN A 217 2.80 4.81 24.39
N GLU A 218 3.77 5.65 24.72
CA GLU A 218 5.07 5.22 25.25
C GLU A 218 4.95 4.44 26.56
N ALA A 219 4.12 4.93 27.49
CA ALA A 219 3.95 4.29 28.80
C ALA A 219 3.31 2.89 28.64
N ALA A 220 2.29 2.78 27.79
CA ALA A 220 1.66 1.50 27.48
C ALA A 220 2.65 0.54 26.78
N ALA A 221 3.41 1.01 25.80
CA ALA A 221 4.40 0.19 25.11
C ALA A 221 5.49 -0.33 26.06
N LYS A 222 5.99 0.51 26.98
CA LYS A 222 6.94 0.11 28.04
C LYS A 222 6.34 -0.95 28.98
N ALA A 223 5.09 -0.81 29.39
CA ALA A 223 4.41 -1.79 30.23
C ALA A 223 4.27 -3.14 29.52
N TYR A 224 3.80 -3.14 28.26
CA TYR A 224 3.67 -4.37 27.47
C TYR A 224 5.04 -5.01 27.18
N LYS A 225 6.08 -4.18 26.94
CA LYS A 225 7.44 -4.70 26.79
C LYS A 225 7.94 -5.40 28.07
N SER A 226 7.60 -4.87 29.23
CA SER A 226 7.93 -5.53 30.52
C SER A 226 7.24 -6.89 30.65
N TYR A 227 5.96 -6.99 30.26
CA TYR A 227 5.25 -8.28 30.22
C TYR A 227 5.91 -9.26 29.24
N PHE A 228 6.27 -8.78 28.05
CA PHE A 228 7.00 -9.58 27.08
C PHE A 228 8.33 -10.08 27.64
N ASP A 229 9.13 -9.21 28.27
CA ASP A 229 10.45 -9.58 28.83
C ASP A 229 10.32 -10.63 29.92
N PHE A 230 9.31 -10.54 30.76
CA PHE A 230 9.01 -11.57 31.75
C PHE A 230 8.68 -12.93 31.08
N MET A 231 7.80 -12.91 30.08
CA MET A 231 7.45 -14.12 29.33
C MET A 231 8.66 -14.69 28.58
N TRP A 232 9.47 -13.85 27.96
CA TRP A 232 10.68 -14.24 27.23
C TRP A 232 11.71 -14.91 28.13
N LYS A 233 11.91 -14.37 29.32
CA LYS A 233 12.82 -14.95 30.33
C LYS A 233 12.37 -16.34 30.79
N ASN A 234 11.07 -16.58 30.85
CA ASN A 234 10.47 -17.82 31.30
C ASN A 234 10.13 -18.80 30.16
N SER A 235 10.48 -18.43 28.92
CA SER A 235 10.28 -19.26 27.73
C SER A 235 11.52 -20.09 27.39
N GLU A 236 11.32 -21.22 26.69
CA GLU A 236 12.35 -22.14 26.29
C GLU A 236 12.82 -21.81 24.86
N LYS A 237 14.12 -21.96 24.61
CA LYS A 237 14.66 -21.87 23.23
C LYS A 237 14.21 -23.08 22.43
N ILE A 238 13.97 -22.85 21.17
CA ILE A 238 13.68 -23.87 20.20
C ILE A 238 14.98 -24.34 19.58
#